data_61e58826a5fdc5d119ea4cce73ad2832
#
_entry.id   61e58826a5fdc5d119ea4cce73ad2832
#
_cell.length_a   1.000
_cell.length_b   1.000
_cell.length_c   1.000
_cell.angle_alpha   90.00
_cell.angle_beta   90.00
_cell.angle_gamma   90.00
#
_symmetry.space_group_name_H-M   'P 1'
#
loop_
_entity.id
_entity.type
_entity.pdbx_description
1 polymer ?
#
loop_
_entity_poly.entity_id
_entity_poly.type
_entity_poly.pdbx_seq_one_letter_code
_entity_poly.pdbx_strand_id
1 'polypeptide(L)' 'TMSGDPRIMKTAQHMIDRYGDDACRQVDVRIEELSKSGDGYDEAHATWCQVREYIITLNSNSTKKTV' A
#
# COMPACT_ATOMS: atom_id res chain seq x y z
N THR A 1 -5.40 9.74 -13.81
CA THR A 1 -5.03 9.60 -13.52
C THR A 1 -4.56 9.51 -12.59
N MET A 2 -4.58 9.60 -12.23
CA MET A 2 -4.15 9.55 -11.55
C MET A 2 -4.10 9.41 -10.54
N SER A 3 -3.99 9.02 -10.15
CA SER A 3 -3.66 8.88 -9.07
C SER A 3 -4.14 9.59 -8.11
N GLY A 4 -4.81 10.09 -7.86
CA GLY A 4 -5.20 10.92 -6.85
C GLY A 4 -6.33 10.50 -5.99
N ASP A 5 -6.59 9.26 -5.86
CA ASP A 5 -7.64 8.81 -4.99
C ASP A 5 -7.24 9.07 -3.53
N PRO A 6 -7.93 9.98 -2.85
CA PRO A 6 -7.58 10.31 -1.46
C PRO A 6 -7.69 9.14 -0.50
N ARG A 7 -8.54 8.18 -0.82
CA ARG A 7 -8.67 7.02 0.05
C ARG A 7 -7.44 6.14 -0.02
N ILE A 8 -6.87 6.02 -1.21
CA ILE A 8 -5.66 5.25 -1.38
C ILE A 8 -4.52 5.91 -0.62
N MET A 9 -4.38 7.21 -0.79
CA MET A 9 -3.35 7.96 -0.08
C MET A 9 -3.49 7.83 1.42
N LYS A 10 -4.70 7.96 1.89
CA LYS A 10 -4.97 7.89 3.31
C LYS A 10 -4.62 6.52 3.86
N THR A 11 -5.00 5.49 3.14
CA THR A 11 -4.69 4.14 3.56
C THR A 11 -3.20 3.89 3.61
N ALA A 12 -2.49 4.34 2.58
CA ALA A 12 -1.05 4.17 2.54
C ALA A 12 -0.39 4.88 3.71
N GLN A 13 -0.82 6.10 3.99
CA GLN A 13 -0.28 6.87 5.09
C GLN A 13 -0.56 6.17 6.42
N HIS A 14 -1.75 5.65 6.56
CA HIS A 14 -2.12 4.93 7.77
C HIS A 14 -1.25 3.70 7.98
N MET A 15 -0.98 2.98 6.90
CA MET A 15 -0.13 1.80 6.99
C MET A 15 1.29 2.17 7.40
N ILE A 16 1.80 3.25 6.84
CA ILE A 16 3.14 3.71 7.20
C ILE A 16 3.19 4.13 8.66
N ASP A 17 2.16 4.84 9.11
CA ASP A 17 2.09 5.28 10.49
C ASP A 17 2.08 4.12 11.45
N ARG A 18 1.38 3.08 11.08
CA ARG A 18 1.18 1.96 11.96
C ARG A 18 2.34 0.96 11.92
N TYR A 19 2.83 0.69 10.74
CA TYR A 19 3.82 -0.37 10.55
C TYR A 19 5.21 0.12 10.16
N GLY A 20 5.31 1.37 9.76
CA GLY A 20 6.61 1.91 9.37
C GLY A 20 7.19 1.17 8.18
N ASP A 21 8.37 0.65 8.34
CA ASP A 21 9.05 -0.05 7.26
C ASP A 21 8.37 -1.33 6.85
N ASP A 22 7.53 -1.85 7.72
CA ASP A 22 6.82 -3.09 7.45
C ASP A 22 5.56 -2.89 6.63
N ALA A 23 5.22 -1.65 6.31
CA ALA A 23 3.96 -1.36 5.64
C ALA A 23 3.79 -2.14 4.34
N CYS A 24 4.83 -2.18 3.52
CA CYS A 24 4.77 -2.92 2.27
C CYS A 24 4.52 -4.39 2.51
N ARG A 25 5.18 -4.93 3.50
CA ARG A 25 5.02 -6.33 3.83
C ARG A 25 3.60 -6.62 4.27
N GLN A 26 3.03 -5.73 5.06
CA GLN A 26 1.65 -5.92 5.52
C GLN A 26 0.68 -5.89 4.34
N VAL A 27 0.94 -5.04 3.38
CA VAL A 27 0.11 -5.00 2.18
C VAL A 27 0.22 -6.32 1.43
N ASP A 28 1.42 -6.84 1.29
CA ASP A 28 1.61 -8.11 0.61
C ASP A 28 0.86 -9.24 1.29
N VAL A 29 0.91 -9.26 2.62
CA VAL A 29 0.19 -10.28 3.37
C VAL A 29 -1.31 -10.17 3.12
N ARG A 30 -1.80 -8.95 3.09
CA ARG A 30 -3.22 -8.73 2.85
C ARG A 30 -3.62 -9.21 1.46
N ILE A 31 -2.80 -8.92 0.46
CA ILE A 31 -3.08 -9.34 -0.89
C ILE A 31 -3.14 -10.87 -0.96
N GLU A 32 -2.21 -11.49 -0.28
CA GLU A 32 -2.17 -12.95 -0.26
C GLU A 32 -3.41 -13.54 0.37
N GLU A 33 -3.86 -12.95 1.45
CA GLU A 33 -5.06 -13.41 2.11
C GLU A 33 -6.29 -13.27 1.23
N LEU A 34 -6.36 -12.15 0.52
CA LEU A 34 -7.48 -11.92 -0.38
C LEU A 34 -7.47 -12.91 -1.53
N SER A 35 -6.29 -13.28 -1.97
CA SER A 35 -6.15 -14.24 -3.04
C SER A 35 -6.77 -15.58 -2.66
N LYS A 36 -6.68 -15.94 -1.41
CA LYS A 36 -7.28 -17.19 -0.94
C LYS A 36 -8.79 -17.09 -0.81
N SER A 37 -9.25 -15.91 -0.54
CA SER A 37 -10.67 -15.68 -0.35
C SER A 37 -11.46 -15.85 -1.64
N GLY A 38 -10.92 -15.33 -2.73
CA GLY A 38 -11.54 -15.50 -4.03
C GLY A 38 -12.54 -14.45 -4.42
N ASP A 39 -13.35 -14.01 -3.52
CA ASP A 39 -14.42 -13.05 -3.82
C ASP A 39 -13.89 -11.62 -3.82
N GLY A 40 -14.17 -10.90 -4.89
CA GLY A 40 -13.78 -9.51 -4.98
C GLY A 40 -12.28 -9.32 -5.01
N TYR A 41 -11.56 -10.36 -5.32
CA TYR A 41 -10.11 -10.31 -5.32
C TYR A 41 -9.57 -9.29 -6.31
N ASP A 42 -10.18 -9.22 -7.49
CA ASP A 42 -9.66 -8.34 -8.53
C ASP A 42 -9.67 -6.88 -8.09
N GLU A 43 -10.78 -6.45 -7.53
CA GLU A 43 -10.90 -5.08 -7.07
C GLU A 43 -9.99 -4.81 -5.90
N ALA A 44 -10.00 -5.71 -4.95
CA ALA A 44 -9.18 -5.53 -3.77
C ALA A 44 -7.71 -5.55 -4.13
N HIS A 45 -7.34 -6.44 -5.03
CA HIS A 45 -5.96 -6.54 -5.46
C HIS A 45 -5.49 -5.23 -6.10
N ALA A 46 -6.32 -4.67 -6.98
CA ALA A 46 -5.97 -3.43 -7.63
C ALA A 46 -5.80 -2.30 -6.60
N THR A 47 -6.71 -2.24 -5.64
CA THR A 47 -6.65 -1.22 -4.61
C THR A 47 -5.38 -1.36 -3.78
N TRP A 48 -5.09 -2.56 -3.35
CA TRP A 48 -3.93 -2.79 -2.50
C TRP A 48 -2.62 -2.60 -3.25
N CYS A 49 -2.62 -2.88 -4.55
CA CYS A 49 -1.45 -2.59 -5.36
C CYS A 49 -1.16 -1.11 -5.41
N GLN A 50 -2.20 -0.30 -5.53
CA GLN A 50 -2.02 1.15 -5.51
C GLN A 50 -1.52 1.63 -4.17
N VAL A 51 -2.06 1.08 -3.09
CA VAL A 51 -1.59 1.42 -1.76
C VAL A 51 -0.11 1.08 -1.62
N ARG A 52 0.26 -0.08 -2.12
CA ARG A 52 1.65 -0.50 -2.03
C ARG A 52 2.58 0.45 -2.77
N GLU A 53 2.17 0.89 -3.94
CA GLU A 53 2.97 1.81 -4.71
C GLU A 53 3.15 3.14 -4.00
N TYR A 54 2.11 3.62 -3.38
CA TYR A 54 2.21 4.83 -2.60
C TYR A 54 3.19 4.68 -1.46
N ILE A 55 3.12 3.54 -0.78
CA ILE A 55 4.01 3.28 0.33
C ILE A 55 5.46 3.28 -0.14
N ILE A 56 5.71 2.62 -1.26
CA ILE A 56 7.06 2.56 -1.79
C ILE A 56 7.56 3.96 -2.14
N THR A 57 6.71 4.75 -2.76
CA THR A 57 7.08 6.10 -3.13
C THR A 57 7.39 6.96 -1.91
N LEU A 58 6.53 6.88 -0.90
CA LEU A 58 6.73 7.67 0.29
C LEU A 58 7.99 7.24 1.04
N ASN A 59 8.21 5.96 1.14
CA ASN A 59 9.40 5.46 1.80
C ASN A 59 10.67 5.83 1.04
N SER A 60 10.59 5.80 -0.26
CA SER A 60 11.72 6.17 -1.09
C SER A 60 12.10 7.62 -0.84
N ASN A 61 11.10 8.49 -0.76
CA ASN A 61 11.34 9.89 -0.47
C ASN A 61 11.97 10.09 0.88
N SER A 62 11.47 9.35 1.85
CA SER A 62 11.99 9.42 3.19
C SER A 62 13.44 9.00 3.25
N THR A 63 13.75 7.94 2.59
CA THR A 63 15.08 7.38 2.59
C THR A 63 16.09 8.33 1.98
N LYS A 64 15.64 9.07 1.01
CA LYS A 64 16.53 9.98 0.36
C LYS A 64 17.18 10.97 1.26
N LYS A 65 16.50 11.35 2.28
CA LYS A 65 17.03 12.34 3.17
C LYS A 65 18.23 11.91 3.92
N THR A 66 18.41 10.67 4.08
CA THR A 66 19.50 10.21 4.92
C THR A 66 20.84 10.31 4.24
N VAL A 67 20.84 10.55 3.01
CA VAL A 67 22.12 10.66 2.32
C VAL A 67 22.85 11.98 2.56
#